data_709d2a53c4214a896ab7d90782ea8d64
#
_entry.id   709d2a53c4214a896ab7d90782ea8d64
#
_cell.length_a   1.000
_cell.length_b   1.000
_cell.length_c   1.000
_cell.angle_alpha   90.00
_cell.angle_beta   90.00
_cell.angle_gamma   90.00
#
_symmetry.space_group_name_H-M   'P 1'
#
loop_
_entity.id
_entity.type
_entity.pdbx_description
1 polymer ?
#
loop_
_entity_poly.entity_id
_entity_poly.type
_entity_poly.pdbx_seq_one_letter_code
_entity_poly.pdbx_strand_id
1 'polypeptide(L)'
;AEDARRAAVPKKPDGYELKMPADWKAPEGFDFQLNADDPMVAFGRQIAHQLGLDQPGFEKLVGEYAKQQIGELQNIETLKAKQIEALGPKGADRVAAVKNFLTAKLGPEVMPIFEHVLQFSAGVEGLERLMRVVASGGPGFVQTGRENSRGQIEGWDKMTPAQKFAAARAARARG
;
A
#
# COMPACT_ATOMS: atom_id res chain seq x y z
N ALA A 1 38.91 -23.17 23.72
CA ALA A 1 38.19 -22.41 22.64
C ALA A 1 36.79 -22.03 23.05
N GLU A 2 36.02 -22.93 23.70
CA GLU A 2 34.61 -22.69 24.09
C GLU A 2 34.47 -21.70 25.24
N ASP A 3 35.35 -21.77 26.23
CA ASP A 3 35.36 -20.85 27.39
C ASP A 3 35.69 -19.40 26.96
N ALA A 4 36.56 -19.23 25.97
CA ALA A 4 36.86 -17.91 25.41
C ALA A 4 35.66 -17.30 24.64
N ARG A 5 34.87 -18.14 23.97
CA ARG A 5 33.63 -17.72 23.31
C ARG A 5 32.58 -17.31 24.32
N ARG A 6 32.39 -18.09 25.37
CA ARG A 6 31.42 -17.75 26.44
C ARG A 6 31.80 -16.45 27.15
N ALA A 7 33.09 -16.17 27.34
CA ALA A 7 33.55 -14.92 27.90
C ALA A 7 33.34 -13.69 27.00
N ALA A 8 33.20 -13.91 25.68
CA ALA A 8 32.96 -12.86 24.70
C ALA A 8 31.45 -12.54 24.47
N VAL A 9 30.54 -13.31 25.10
CA VAL A 9 29.11 -13.05 25.04
C VAL A 9 28.76 -11.85 25.92
N PRO A 10 28.06 -10.84 25.41
CA PRO A 10 27.61 -9.73 26.22
C PRO A 10 26.75 -10.17 27.40
N LYS A 11 26.94 -9.54 28.55
CA LYS A 11 26.19 -9.89 29.79
C LYS A 11 24.67 -9.67 29.69
N LYS A 12 24.24 -8.85 28.75
CA LYS A 12 22.82 -8.50 28.49
C LYS A 12 22.57 -8.43 26.99
N PRO A 13 21.35 -8.68 26.52
CA PRO A 13 20.99 -8.53 25.10
C PRO A 13 21.33 -7.16 24.51
N ASP A 14 21.13 -6.09 25.26
CA ASP A 14 21.43 -4.73 24.82
C ASP A 14 22.92 -4.42 24.67
N GLY A 15 23.78 -5.32 25.13
CA GLY A 15 25.23 -5.20 24.99
C GLY A 15 25.77 -5.50 23.59
N TYR A 16 24.95 -6.05 22.69
CA TYR A 16 25.35 -6.23 21.29
C TYR A 16 25.30 -4.91 20.53
N GLU A 17 26.41 -4.58 19.88
CA GLU A 17 26.47 -3.44 18.97
C GLU A 17 25.83 -3.80 17.63
N LEU A 18 24.92 -2.93 17.14
CA LEU A 18 24.27 -3.11 15.86
C LEU A 18 25.23 -2.69 14.73
N LYS A 19 25.92 -3.66 14.16
CA LYS A 19 26.90 -3.48 13.08
C LYS A 19 26.71 -4.57 12.02
N MET A 20 27.01 -4.21 10.79
CA MET A 20 27.09 -5.19 9.70
C MET A 20 28.40 -5.97 9.80
N PRO A 21 28.42 -7.24 9.33
CA PRO A 21 29.68 -7.97 9.17
C PRO A 21 30.69 -7.17 8.33
N ALA A 22 31.97 -7.26 8.66
CA ALA A 22 33.03 -6.51 7.99
C ALA A 22 33.15 -6.80 6.49
N ASP A 23 32.75 -7.98 6.05
CA ASP A 23 32.75 -8.46 4.67
C ASP A 23 31.41 -8.23 3.96
N TRP A 24 30.41 -7.65 4.67
CA TRP A 24 29.09 -7.41 4.08
C TRP A 24 29.14 -6.26 3.08
N LYS A 25 28.50 -6.48 1.94
CA LYS A 25 28.29 -5.46 0.92
C LYS A 25 26.82 -5.43 0.52
N ALA A 26 26.23 -4.24 0.51
CA ALA A 26 24.90 -4.08 -0.04
C ALA A 26 24.92 -4.43 -1.55
N PRO A 27 23.88 -5.12 -2.05
CA PRO A 27 23.72 -5.29 -3.49
C PRO A 27 23.62 -3.92 -4.19
N GLU A 28 24.07 -3.86 -5.44
CA GLU A 28 24.04 -2.65 -6.25
C GLU A 28 22.61 -2.09 -6.35
N GLY A 29 22.46 -0.79 -6.11
CA GLY A 29 21.16 -0.10 -6.16
C GLY A 29 20.36 -0.17 -4.85
N PHE A 30 20.87 -0.79 -3.79
CA PHE A 30 20.21 -0.83 -2.47
C PHE A 30 21.02 -0.08 -1.42
N ASP A 31 20.41 0.98 -0.87
CA ASP A 31 20.92 1.66 0.33
C ASP A 31 20.21 1.05 1.56
N PHE A 32 20.86 0.06 2.18
CA PHE A 32 20.35 -0.59 3.38
C PHE A 32 20.95 0.03 4.63
N GLN A 33 20.09 0.63 5.45
CA GLN A 33 20.46 1.22 6.72
C GLN A 33 19.86 0.41 7.87
N LEU A 34 20.72 0.09 8.87
CA LEU A 34 20.28 -0.56 10.09
C LEU A 34 19.47 0.44 10.94
N ASN A 35 18.23 0.08 11.25
CA ASN A 35 17.41 0.83 12.20
C ASN A 35 17.51 0.19 13.58
N ALA A 36 18.10 0.91 14.54
CA ALA A 36 18.26 0.42 15.91
C ALA A 36 16.93 0.25 16.66
N ASP A 37 15.89 0.99 16.23
CA ASP A 37 14.55 0.96 16.82
C ASP A 37 13.65 -0.12 16.19
N ASP A 38 14.17 -0.89 15.23
CA ASP A 38 13.44 -2.01 14.64
C ASP A 38 13.20 -3.10 15.70
N PRO A 39 11.93 -3.49 15.95
CA PRO A 39 11.61 -4.57 16.89
C PRO A 39 12.35 -5.89 16.59
N MET A 40 12.65 -6.16 15.33
CA MET A 40 13.39 -7.34 14.92
C MET A 40 14.84 -7.30 15.35
N VAL A 41 15.45 -6.12 15.47
CA VAL A 41 16.81 -5.96 16.02
C VAL A 41 16.82 -6.28 17.52
N ALA A 42 15.83 -5.78 18.28
CA ALA A 42 15.69 -6.10 19.70
C ALA A 42 15.48 -7.61 19.91
N PHE A 43 14.61 -8.22 19.10
CA PHE A 43 14.40 -9.67 19.10
C PHE A 43 15.68 -10.44 18.74
N GLY A 44 16.41 -10.02 17.71
CA GLY A 44 17.68 -10.60 17.28
C GLY A 44 18.74 -10.58 18.39
N ARG A 45 18.85 -9.48 19.16
CA ARG A 45 19.72 -9.39 20.34
C ARG A 45 19.34 -10.38 21.42
N GLN A 46 18.05 -10.57 21.68
CA GLN A 46 17.58 -11.56 22.66
C GLN A 46 17.92 -12.98 22.23
N ILE A 47 17.68 -13.34 20.98
CA ILE A 47 18.00 -14.66 20.42
C ILE A 47 19.51 -14.90 20.45
N ALA A 48 20.31 -13.93 20.01
CA ALA A 48 21.78 -14.05 20.04
C ALA A 48 22.29 -14.31 21.46
N HIS A 49 21.77 -13.60 22.46
CA HIS A 49 22.13 -13.78 23.86
C HIS A 49 21.71 -15.17 24.39
N GLN A 50 20.49 -15.63 24.08
CA GLN A 50 20.02 -16.96 24.48
C GLN A 50 20.83 -18.09 23.87
N LEU A 51 21.30 -17.90 22.62
CA LEU A 51 22.17 -18.86 21.93
C LEU A 51 23.64 -18.74 22.33
N GLY A 52 24.00 -17.78 23.18
CA GLY A 52 25.41 -17.57 23.60
C GLY A 52 26.30 -17.11 22.45
N LEU A 53 25.77 -16.34 21.49
CA LEU A 53 26.59 -15.80 20.40
C LEU A 53 27.49 -14.66 20.90
N ASP A 54 28.72 -14.63 20.40
CA ASP A 54 29.62 -13.48 20.58
C ASP A 54 29.23 -12.35 19.60
N GLN A 55 29.87 -11.18 19.69
CA GLN A 55 29.58 -10.03 18.81
C GLN A 55 29.72 -10.38 17.32
N PRO A 56 30.77 -11.08 16.84
CA PRO A 56 30.83 -11.52 15.43
C PRO A 56 29.70 -12.46 15.02
N GLY A 57 29.22 -13.31 15.93
CA GLY A 57 28.05 -14.18 15.70
C GLY A 57 26.77 -13.38 15.53
N PHE A 58 26.58 -12.34 16.34
CA PHE A 58 25.46 -11.42 16.21
C PHE A 58 25.53 -10.62 14.91
N GLU A 59 26.70 -10.12 14.52
CA GLU A 59 26.88 -9.40 13.25
C GLU A 59 26.51 -10.27 12.04
N LYS A 60 26.84 -11.56 12.05
CA LYS A 60 26.39 -12.50 11.02
C LYS A 60 24.86 -12.62 10.96
N LEU A 61 24.22 -12.71 12.13
CA LEU A 61 22.76 -12.74 12.20
C LEU A 61 22.15 -11.46 11.60
N VAL A 62 22.73 -10.30 11.92
CA VAL A 62 22.32 -9.00 11.33
C VAL A 62 22.52 -9.00 9.81
N GLY A 63 23.62 -9.55 9.32
CA GLY A 63 23.90 -9.67 7.89
C GLY A 63 22.88 -10.55 7.16
N GLU A 64 22.49 -11.69 7.75
CA GLU A 64 21.45 -12.55 7.18
C GLU A 64 20.06 -11.86 7.19
N TYR A 65 19.72 -11.14 8.25
CA TYR A 65 18.52 -10.32 8.30
C TYR A 65 18.51 -9.27 7.18
N ALA A 66 19.61 -8.56 6.99
CA ALA A 66 19.73 -7.57 5.91
C ALA A 66 19.55 -8.21 4.52
N LYS A 67 20.15 -9.37 4.27
CA LYS A 67 19.97 -10.11 3.00
C LYS A 67 18.51 -10.48 2.76
N GLN A 68 17.81 -10.94 3.80
CA GLN A 68 16.38 -11.27 3.70
C GLN A 68 15.56 -10.04 3.36
N GLN A 69 15.76 -8.92 4.06
CA GLN A 69 15.02 -7.67 3.80
C GLN A 69 15.23 -7.17 2.36
N ILE A 70 16.48 -7.20 1.89
CA ILE A 70 16.80 -6.81 0.50
C ILE A 70 16.16 -7.79 -0.49
N GLY A 71 16.19 -9.09 -0.21
CA GLY A 71 15.53 -10.12 -1.04
C GLY A 71 14.02 -9.89 -1.14
N GLU A 72 13.35 -9.49 -0.06
CA GLU A 72 11.93 -9.15 -0.07
C GLU A 72 11.65 -7.91 -0.93
N LEU A 73 12.48 -6.86 -0.81
CA LEU A 73 12.36 -5.67 -1.66
C LEU A 73 12.55 -6.01 -3.14
N GLN A 74 13.56 -6.82 -3.49
CA GLN A 74 13.80 -7.28 -4.87
C GLN A 74 12.61 -8.07 -5.41
N ASN A 75 12.00 -8.92 -4.59
CA ASN A 75 10.81 -9.67 -4.97
C ASN A 75 9.62 -8.74 -5.25
N ILE A 76 9.40 -7.73 -4.43
CA ILE A 76 8.36 -6.72 -4.63
C ILE A 76 8.58 -5.98 -5.96
N GLU A 77 9.79 -5.51 -6.23
CA GLU A 77 10.12 -4.83 -7.49
C GLU A 77 9.94 -5.74 -8.70
N THR A 78 10.35 -7.00 -8.59
CA THR A 78 10.15 -8.01 -9.65
C THR A 78 8.66 -8.25 -9.90
N LEU A 79 7.84 -8.35 -8.85
CA LEU A 79 6.40 -8.51 -8.97
C LEU A 79 5.74 -7.31 -9.63
N LYS A 80 6.14 -6.09 -9.27
CA LYS A 80 5.66 -4.85 -9.91
C LYS A 80 6.02 -4.83 -11.40
N ALA A 81 7.27 -5.16 -11.75
CA ALA A 81 7.71 -5.23 -13.15
C ALA A 81 6.86 -6.23 -13.96
N LYS A 82 6.60 -7.43 -13.44
CA LYS A 82 5.73 -8.44 -14.06
C LYS A 82 4.30 -7.94 -14.25
N GLN A 83 3.75 -7.18 -13.29
CA GLN A 83 2.41 -6.60 -13.43
C GLN A 83 2.35 -5.55 -14.55
N ILE A 84 3.40 -4.74 -14.72
CA ILE A 84 3.50 -3.77 -15.81
C ILE A 84 3.67 -4.51 -17.15
N GLU A 85 4.50 -5.55 -17.21
CA GLU A 85 4.69 -6.38 -18.39
C GLU A 85 3.37 -7.06 -18.84
N ALA A 86 2.57 -7.53 -17.88
CA ALA A 86 1.25 -8.13 -18.16
C ALA A 86 0.27 -7.15 -18.83
N LEU A 87 0.48 -5.84 -18.72
CA LEU A 87 -0.27 -4.82 -19.44
C LEU A 87 0.14 -4.70 -20.92
N GLY A 88 1.19 -5.41 -21.35
CA GLY A 88 1.74 -5.38 -22.70
C GLY A 88 2.78 -4.28 -22.95
N PRO A 89 3.23 -4.09 -24.21
CA PRO A 89 4.36 -3.22 -24.56
C PRO A 89 4.20 -1.75 -24.13
N LYS A 90 2.98 -1.29 -23.92
CA LYS A 90 2.65 0.07 -23.46
C LYS A 90 2.23 0.11 -21.98
N GLY A 91 2.60 -0.91 -21.19
CA GLY A 91 2.17 -1.01 -19.80
C GLY A 91 2.51 0.21 -18.97
N ALA A 92 3.73 0.72 -19.07
CA ALA A 92 4.16 1.93 -18.36
C ALA A 92 3.36 3.18 -18.78
N ASP A 93 3.11 3.36 -20.07
CA ASP A 93 2.32 4.47 -20.60
C ASP A 93 0.87 4.41 -20.12
N ARG A 94 0.30 3.20 -20.06
CA ARG A 94 -1.05 2.94 -19.54
C ARG A 94 -1.17 3.35 -18.07
N VAL A 95 -0.21 2.94 -17.24
CA VAL A 95 -0.15 3.36 -15.83
C VAL A 95 -0.04 4.88 -15.71
N ALA A 96 0.83 5.52 -16.51
CA ALA A 96 1.00 6.97 -16.51
C ALA A 96 -0.28 7.70 -16.94
N ALA A 97 -0.98 7.21 -17.96
CA ALA A 97 -2.24 7.78 -18.44
C ALA A 97 -3.33 7.72 -17.34
N VAL A 98 -3.44 6.59 -16.63
CA VAL A 98 -4.39 6.47 -15.51
C VAL A 98 -4.03 7.42 -14.37
N LYS A 99 -2.74 7.50 -13.98
CA LYS A 99 -2.27 8.45 -12.95
C LYS A 99 -2.63 9.90 -13.31
N ASN A 100 -2.33 10.32 -14.53
CA ASN A 100 -2.62 11.66 -15.02
C ASN A 100 -4.13 11.96 -14.99
N PHE A 101 -4.95 11.00 -15.42
CA PHE A 101 -6.39 11.16 -15.38
C PHE A 101 -6.92 11.30 -13.95
N LEU A 102 -6.50 10.43 -13.03
CA LEU A 102 -6.91 10.49 -11.62
C LEU A 102 -6.48 11.81 -10.97
N THR A 103 -5.24 12.24 -11.18
CA THR A 103 -4.73 13.51 -10.67
C THR A 103 -5.52 14.70 -11.21
N ALA A 104 -5.84 14.70 -12.52
CA ALA A 104 -6.58 15.79 -13.15
C ALA A 104 -8.06 15.86 -12.71
N LYS A 105 -8.66 14.72 -12.36
CA LYS A 105 -10.09 14.64 -12.01
C LYS A 105 -10.36 14.70 -10.52
N LEU A 106 -9.47 14.14 -9.71
CA LEU A 106 -9.67 13.95 -8.28
C LEU A 106 -8.67 14.75 -7.42
N GLY A 107 -7.62 15.30 -8.03
CA GLY A 107 -6.54 15.98 -7.32
C GLY A 107 -5.38 15.06 -6.95
N PRO A 108 -4.18 15.63 -6.70
CA PRO A 108 -2.98 14.85 -6.35
C PRO A 108 -3.08 14.19 -4.97
N GLU A 109 -3.90 14.73 -4.07
CA GLU A 109 -4.05 14.26 -2.69
C GLU A 109 -4.65 12.86 -2.58
N VAL A 110 -5.38 12.40 -3.61
CA VAL A 110 -5.95 11.04 -3.61
C VAL A 110 -5.00 9.99 -4.17
N MET A 111 -3.90 10.39 -4.78
CA MET A 111 -2.96 9.47 -5.43
C MET A 111 -2.41 8.36 -4.52
N PRO A 112 -2.08 8.61 -3.24
CA PRO A 112 -1.61 7.56 -2.34
C PRO A 112 -2.60 6.39 -2.20
N ILE A 113 -3.91 6.66 -2.30
CA ILE A 113 -4.95 5.64 -2.22
C ILE A 113 -4.90 4.71 -3.46
N PHE A 114 -4.66 5.29 -4.64
CA PHE A 114 -4.63 4.55 -5.90
C PHE A 114 -3.29 3.88 -6.19
N GLU A 115 -2.20 4.30 -5.56
CA GLU A 115 -0.88 3.72 -5.82
C GLU A 115 -0.84 2.20 -5.60
N HIS A 116 -1.52 1.69 -4.58
CA HIS A 116 -1.63 0.25 -4.35
C HIS A 116 -2.38 -0.47 -5.47
N VAL A 117 -3.47 0.13 -5.98
CA VAL A 117 -4.27 -0.43 -7.07
C VAL A 117 -3.48 -0.43 -8.37
N LEU A 118 -2.71 0.62 -8.63
CA LEU A 118 -1.89 0.80 -9.82
C LEU A 118 -0.66 -0.13 -9.89
N GLN A 119 -0.32 -0.81 -8.79
CA GLN A 119 0.72 -1.84 -8.79
C GLN A 119 0.28 -3.14 -9.46
N PHE A 120 -1.02 -3.33 -9.70
CA PHE A 120 -1.59 -4.54 -10.28
C PHE A 120 -2.16 -4.26 -11.67
N SER A 121 -1.87 -5.13 -12.64
CA SER A 121 -2.39 -5.03 -14.00
C SER A 121 -3.92 -4.96 -14.03
N ALA A 122 -4.59 -5.81 -13.24
CA ALA A 122 -6.05 -5.79 -13.11
C ALA A 122 -6.60 -4.45 -12.57
N GLY A 123 -5.87 -3.81 -11.67
CA GLY A 123 -6.22 -2.49 -11.14
C GLY A 123 -6.16 -1.40 -12.21
N VAL A 124 -5.09 -1.39 -13.00
CA VAL A 124 -4.93 -0.47 -14.12
C VAL A 124 -6.05 -0.66 -15.14
N GLU A 125 -6.32 -1.91 -15.56
CA GLU A 125 -7.42 -2.23 -16.50
C GLU A 125 -8.79 -1.82 -15.97
N GLY A 126 -9.05 -2.02 -14.67
CA GLY A 126 -10.28 -1.61 -14.02
C GLY A 126 -10.46 -0.10 -14.07
N LEU A 127 -9.40 0.66 -13.76
CA LEU A 127 -9.41 2.12 -13.82
C LEU A 127 -9.54 2.65 -15.26
N GLU A 128 -8.91 2.00 -16.25
CA GLU A 128 -9.09 2.35 -17.66
C GLU A 128 -10.54 2.14 -18.14
N ARG A 129 -11.21 1.08 -17.67
CA ARG A 129 -12.64 0.87 -17.96
C ARG A 129 -13.48 1.99 -17.35
N LEU A 130 -13.19 2.38 -16.10
CA LEU A 130 -13.84 3.51 -15.45
C LEU A 130 -13.60 4.82 -16.23
N MET A 131 -12.37 5.10 -16.65
CA MET A 131 -12.04 6.27 -17.48
C MET A 131 -12.88 6.30 -18.76
N ARG A 132 -13.03 5.18 -19.46
CA ARG A 132 -13.88 5.08 -20.67
C ARG A 132 -15.34 5.39 -20.38
N VAL A 133 -15.89 4.86 -19.29
CA VAL A 133 -17.27 5.13 -18.86
C VAL A 133 -17.46 6.63 -18.58
N VAL A 134 -16.52 7.25 -17.87
CA VAL A 134 -16.56 8.68 -17.57
C VAL A 134 -16.44 9.53 -18.84
N ALA A 135 -15.52 9.15 -19.75
CA ALA A 135 -15.29 9.89 -21.00
C ALA A 135 -16.44 9.75 -22.01
N SER A 136 -17.11 8.59 -22.04
CA SER A 136 -18.27 8.35 -22.95
C SER A 136 -19.56 9.01 -22.45
N GLY A 137 -19.51 9.79 -21.39
CA GLY A 137 -20.72 10.34 -20.77
C GLY A 137 -21.62 9.24 -20.24
N GLY A 138 -21.01 8.13 -19.79
CA GLY A 138 -21.65 6.85 -19.44
C GLY A 138 -23.04 7.03 -18.83
N PRO A 139 -23.86 5.96 -18.64
CA PRO A 139 -25.17 6.10 -18.05
C PRO A 139 -24.95 6.97 -16.82
N GLY A 140 -25.30 8.27 -16.94
CA GLY A 140 -24.94 9.27 -15.95
C GLY A 140 -25.19 8.58 -14.64
N PHE A 141 -24.25 8.66 -13.68
CA PHE A 141 -24.62 8.33 -12.31
C PHE A 141 -25.96 8.96 -12.17
N VAL A 142 -27.02 8.14 -12.23
CA VAL A 142 -28.36 8.61 -11.97
C VAL A 142 -28.15 9.17 -10.59
N GLN A 143 -27.94 10.48 -10.52
CA GLN A 143 -28.12 11.20 -9.27
C GLN A 143 -29.41 10.62 -8.82
N THR A 144 -29.32 9.67 -7.90
CA THR A 144 -30.51 8.97 -7.41
C THR A 144 -31.42 10.09 -7.01
N GLY A 145 -32.43 10.31 -7.81
CA GLY A 145 -33.22 11.53 -7.94
C GLY A 145 -33.91 11.88 -6.64
N ARG A 146 -33.13 12.35 -5.69
CA ARG A 146 -33.62 12.99 -4.49
C ARG A 146 -33.94 14.45 -4.72
N GLU A 147 -33.31 15.07 -5.72
CA GLU A 147 -33.63 16.49 -6.03
C GLU A 147 -34.73 16.66 -7.08
N ASN A 148 -34.83 15.80 -8.09
CA ASN A 148 -35.84 15.98 -9.13
C ASN A 148 -37.29 15.58 -8.73
N SER A 149 -37.44 14.68 -7.76
CA SER A 149 -38.78 14.31 -7.29
C SER A 149 -39.42 15.39 -6.40
N ARG A 150 -38.60 16.24 -5.77
CA ARG A 150 -39.12 17.31 -4.90
C ARG A 150 -39.65 18.51 -5.65
N GLY A 151 -39.10 18.81 -6.84
CA GLY A 151 -39.56 19.89 -7.71
C GLY A 151 -40.82 19.57 -8.53
N GLN A 152 -41.22 18.29 -8.64
CA GLN A 152 -42.38 17.86 -9.41
C GLN A 152 -43.67 17.70 -8.59
N ILE A 153 -43.57 17.78 -7.27
CA ILE A 153 -44.75 17.69 -6.39
C ILE A 153 -45.17 19.10 -6.04
N GLU A 154 -46.24 19.55 -6.69
CA GLU A 154 -46.82 20.89 -6.48
C GLU A 154 -47.16 21.11 -5.01
N GLY A 155 -46.68 22.21 -4.43
CA GLY A 155 -46.93 22.56 -3.03
C GLY A 155 -46.05 21.79 -1.99
N TRP A 156 -44.97 21.12 -2.39
CA TRP A 156 -44.06 20.38 -1.49
C TRP A 156 -43.61 21.21 -0.27
N ASP A 157 -43.29 22.49 -0.47
CA ASP A 157 -42.79 23.36 0.59
C ASP A 157 -43.85 23.68 1.66
N LYS A 158 -45.13 23.60 1.30
CA LYS A 158 -46.27 23.86 2.18
C LYS A 158 -46.80 22.62 2.90
N MET A 159 -46.26 21.44 2.60
CA MET A 159 -46.70 20.16 3.17
C MET A 159 -46.09 19.90 4.53
N THR A 160 -46.86 19.30 5.42
CA THR A 160 -46.35 18.75 6.70
C THR A 160 -45.43 17.55 6.44
N PRO A 161 -44.57 17.16 7.39
CA PRO A 161 -43.70 16.00 7.26
C PRO A 161 -44.46 14.72 6.86
N ALA A 162 -45.63 14.48 7.44
CA ALA A 162 -46.47 13.31 7.13
C ALA A 162 -47.00 13.34 5.68
N GLN A 163 -47.42 14.50 5.19
CA GLN A 163 -47.87 14.70 3.82
C GLN A 163 -46.71 14.53 2.82
N LYS A 164 -45.52 15.02 3.12
CA LYS A 164 -44.32 14.82 2.30
C LYS A 164 -43.97 13.34 2.17
N PHE A 165 -44.11 12.59 3.26
CA PHE A 165 -43.86 11.16 3.26
C PHE A 165 -44.88 10.39 2.39
N ALA A 166 -46.14 10.73 2.52
CA ALA A 166 -47.23 10.15 1.70
C ALA A 166 -47.06 10.46 0.23
N ALA A 167 -46.79 11.72 -0.11
CA ALA A 167 -46.58 12.17 -1.50
C ALA A 167 -45.36 11.50 -2.15
N ALA A 168 -44.22 11.35 -1.42
CA ALA A 168 -43.04 10.66 -1.91
C ALA A 168 -43.32 9.16 -2.14
N ARG A 169 -44.13 8.54 -1.29
CA ARG A 169 -44.52 7.12 -1.44
C ARG A 169 -45.45 6.92 -2.65
N ALA A 170 -46.39 7.82 -2.88
CA ALA A 170 -47.28 7.78 -4.02
C ALA A 170 -46.54 8.00 -5.35
N ALA A 171 -45.56 8.90 -5.38
CA ALA A 171 -44.69 9.11 -6.55
C ALA A 171 -43.86 7.88 -6.92
N ARG A 172 -43.38 7.13 -5.91
CA ARG A 172 -42.65 5.87 -6.12
C ARG A 172 -43.49 4.71 -6.66
N ALA A 173 -44.79 4.73 -6.41
CA ALA A 173 -45.71 3.66 -6.85
C ALA A 173 -46.19 3.84 -8.31
N ARG A 174 -45.86 4.97 -8.93
CA ARG A 174 -46.30 5.33 -10.31
C ARG A 174 -45.15 5.25 -11.34
N GLY A 175 -43.90 5.00 -10.92
CA GLY A 175 -42.73 4.81 -11.79
C GLY A 175 -42.18 3.41 -11.66
#